data_2c681c1762d2d0a6dd08a5c38af73213
#
_entry.id   2c681c1762d2d0a6dd08a5c38af73213
#
_cell.length_a   1.000
_cell.length_b   1.000
_cell.length_c   1.000
_cell.angle_alpha   90.00
_cell.angle_beta   90.00
_cell.angle_gamma   90.00
#
_symmetry.space_group_name_H-M   'P 1'
#
loop_
_entity.id
_entity.type
_entity.pdbx_description
1 polymer ?
#
loop_
_entity_poly.entity_id
_entity_poly.type
_entity_poly.pdbx_seq_one_letter_code
_entity_poly.pdbx_strand_id
1 'polypeptide(L)'
;MGEERFNSYMEAFNEEAPTSIRLNPKYNFGAMSQHAVPWCEEGFYLEGRPQFTFDPLFHAGCYYVQEAASMFVTHILRQSGDCPQSALDLCAAPGGKSTALRSVLPPDCVLISNEPMGTRAQILLENVTKWGGTNHIVTNNYPRDFRRAKLKFDVILCDVPCSGEGMFRRDPNTISEWSLQNVEKCWRLQREIVADAWECLNPGGLLIYSTCTFNTKENEDNIRWILDNYDAQVLDIPIDPSWHITGSLLEGFNQPVYRFIPGITRGEGLFVCALRKAGSLQPKPFNSKSVALKVLEAEFEKSATSVDVDFAEALNYLRGEALVLPADTPRGVVTVTYKGIPLGPVKNIGNRANNLYPKPWRIKTTHLPSEEIKIIDIQ
;
A
#
# COMPACT_ATOMS: atom_id res chain seq x y z
N MET A 1 -17.03 -10.23 19.43
CA MET A 1 -16.73 -11.24 18.34
C MET A 1 -17.37 -12.62 18.64
N GLY A 2 -17.75 -12.90 19.86
CA GLY A 2 -18.25 -14.19 20.32
C GLY A 2 -17.11 -15.10 20.78
N GLU A 3 -17.47 -16.11 21.62
CA GLU A 3 -16.48 -16.96 22.29
C GLU A 3 -15.67 -17.82 21.31
N GLU A 4 -16.32 -18.44 20.36
CA GLU A 4 -15.67 -19.31 19.36
C GLU A 4 -14.63 -18.54 18.52
N ARG A 5 -15.02 -17.38 17.96
CA ARG A 5 -14.10 -16.54 17.17
C ARG A 5 -12.97 -15.97 18.02
N PHE A 6 -13.26 -15.64 19.28
CA PHE A 6 -12.26 -15.14 20.21
C PHE A 6 -11.23 -16.23 20.52
N ASN A 7 -11.64 -17.48 20.71
CA ASN A 7 -10.73 -18.59 20.95
C ASN A 7 -9.83 -18.83 19.73
N SER A 8 -10.39 -18.87 18.51
CA SER A 8 -9.60 -19.00 17.28
C SER A 8 -8.60 -17.84 17.11
N TYR A 9 -9.03 -16.60 17.43
CA TYR A 9 -8.14 -15.43 17.42
C TYR A 9 -7.00 -15.58 18.43
N MET A 10 -7.27 -16.04 19.64
CA MET A 10 -6.24 -16.23 20.67
C MET A 10 -5.26 -17.36 20.33
N GLU A 11 -5.76 -18.44 19.73
CA GLU A 11 -4.92 -19.56 19.25
C GLU A 11 -3.92 -19.09 18.18
N ALA A 12 -4.32 -18.15 17.32
CA ALA A 12 -3.45 -17.60 16.27
C ALA A 12 -2.21 -16.87 16.81
N PHE A 13 -2.18 -16.47 18.09
CA PHE A 13 -0.99 -15.87 18.70
C PHE A 13 0.13 -16.90 18.96
N ASN A 14 -0.19 -18.19 18.95
CA ASN A 14 0.80 -19.26 19.07
C ASN A 14 1.45 -19.64 17.72
N GLU A 15 0.99 -19.05 16.61
CA GLU A 15 1.47 -19.31 15.27
C GLU A 15 2.24 -18.08 14.72
N GLU A 16 3.19 -18.33 13.83
CA GLU A 16 3.83 -17.25 13.10
C GLU A 16 2.83 -16.56 12.17
N ALA A 17 2.89 -15.23 12.14
CA ALA A 17 2.09 -14.44 11.21
C ALA A 17 2.42 -14.79 9.75
N PRO A 18 1.42 -15.06 8.88
CA PRO A 18 1.69 -15.38 7.50
C PRO A 18 2.46 -14.23 6.82
N THR A 19 3.51 -14.60 6.10
CA THR A 19 4.24 -13.65 5.24
C THR A 19 3.64 -13.70 3.85
N SER A 20 3.39 -12.55 3.25
CA SER A 20 2.89 -12.44 1.88
C SER A 20 3.54 -11.29 1.12
N ILE A 21 3.58 -11.45 -0.20
CA ILE A 21 4.06 -10.44 -1.14
C ILE A 21 3.00 -10.19 -2.20
N ARG A 22 3.05 -9.01 -2.79
CA ARG A 22 2.26 -8.66 -3.98
C ARG A 22 3.21 -8.29 -5.11
N LEU A 23 3.13 -9.02 -6.23
CA LEU A 23 3.94 -8.80 -7.42
C LEU A 23 3.55 -7.49 -8.11
N ASN A 24 4.54 -6.84 -8.71
CA ASN A 24 4.30 -5.65 -9.51
C ASN A 24 3.95 -6.06 -10.94
N PRO A 25 2.70 -5.82 -11.42
CA PRO A 25 2.26 -6.29 -12.74
C PRO A 25 2.99 -5.63 -13.92
N LYS A 26 3.89 -4.69 -13.65
CA LYS A 26 4.78 -4.11 -14.65
C LYS A 26 5.81 -5.10 -15.19
N TYR A 27 6.14 -6.14 -14.44
CA TYR A 27 7.16 -7.12 -14.76
C TYR A 27 6.55 -8.48 -15.05
N ASN A 28 7.24 -9.28 -15.86
CA ASN A 28 6.87 -10.66 -16.13
C ASN A 28 7.59 -11.58 -15.13
N PHE A 29 6.83 -12.43 -14.48
CA PHE A 29 7.35 -13.38 -13.50
C PHE A 29 7.20 -14.81 -14.02
N GLY A 30 8.12 -15.67 -13.59
CA GLY A 30 7.98 -17.12 -13.73
C GLY A 30 6.80 -17.65 -12.92
N ALA A 31 6.51 -18.94 -13.09
CA ALA A 31 5.48 -19.59 -12.28
C ALA A 31 5.82 -19.49 -10.79
N MET A 32 4.91 -18.93 -10.01
CA MET A 32 5.06 -18.88 -8.55
C MET A 32 4.70 -20.25 -7.98
N SER A 33 5.61 -20.82 -7.18
CA SER A 33 5.37 -22.08 -6.45
C SER A 33 4.58 -21.89 -5.17
N GLN A 34 4.39 -20.63 -4.75
CA GLN A 34 3.73 -20.26 -3.50
C GLN A 34 2.21 -20.26 -3.66
N HIS A 35 1.53 -20.36 -2.52
CA HIS A 35 0.07 -20.30 -2.49
C HIS A 35 -0.43 -18.87 -2.77
N ALA A 36 -1.36 -18.74 -3.73
CA ALA A 36 -1.97 -17.45 -4.05
C ALA A 36 -2.81 -16.90 -2.88
N VAL A 37 -2.84 -15.56 -2.77
CA VAL A 37 -3.82 -14.86 -1.93
C VAL A 37 -5.15 -14.84 -2.68
N PRO A 38 -6.22 -15.47 -2.16
CA PRO A 38 -7.42 -15.76 -2.95
C PRO A 38 -8.14 -14.51 -3.51
N TRP A 39 -8.01 -13.37 -2.84
CA TRP A 39 -8.64 -12.10 -3.21
C TRP A 39 -7.70 -11.12 -3.93
N CYS A 40 -6.49 -11.55 -4.30
CA CYS A 40 -5.53 -10.70 -5.01
C CYS A 40 -4.71 -11.52 -6.00
N GLU A 41 -4.93 -11.31 -7.29
CA GLU A 41 -4.28 -12.07 -8.37
C GLU A 41 -2.74 -11.99 -8.33
N GLU A 42 -2.19 -10.85 -7.90
CA GLU A 42 -0.76 -10.62 -7.76
C GLU A 42 -0.22 -11.02 -6.37
N GLY A 43 -1.09 -11.49 -5.47
CA GLY A 43 -0.75 -11.79 -4.07
C GLY A 43 -0.33 -13.25 -3.88
N PHE A 44 0.76 -13.48 -3.12
CA PHE A 44 1.27 -14.81 -2.79
C PHE A 44 1.72 -14.88 -1.35
N TYR A 45 1.38 -15.99 -0.67
CA TYR A 45 1.93 -16.33 0.63
C TYR A 45 3.30 -17.00 0.45
N LEU A 46 4.25 -16.66 1.30
CA LEU A 46 5.57 -17.27 1.33
C LEU A 46 5.69 -18.32 2.43
N GLU A 47 6.60 -19.27 2.25
CA GLU A 47 7.05 -20.14 3.33
C GLU A 47 8.09 -19.39 4.18
N GLY A 48 7.73 -19.12 5.43
CA GLY A 48 8.57 -18.36 6.35
C GLY A 48 8.70 -16.88 6.00
N ARG A 49 9.71 -16.22 6.59
CA ARG A 49 9.98 -14.80 6.39
C ARG A 49 11.42 -14.57 5.90
N PRO A 50 11.65 -14.47 4.58
CA PRO A 50 12.97 -14.17 4.02
C PRO A 50 13.50 -12.81 4.48
N GLN A 51 14.82 -12.61 4.35
CA GLN A 51 15.46 -11.33 4.60
C GLN A 51 15.34 -10.40 3.38
N PHE A 52 14.16 -9.86 3.14
CA PHE A 52 13.82 -9.01 1.99
C PHE A 52 14.80 -7.86 1.74
N THR A 53 15.43 -7.34 2.80
CA THR A 53 16.40 -6.24 2.72
C THR A 53 17.58 -6.57 1.80
N PHE A 54 17.92 -7.85 1.64
CA PHE A 54 19.03 -8.29 0.80
C PHE A 54 18.60 -8.80 -0.58
N ASP A 55 17.34 -8.65 -0.94
CA ASP A 55 16.88 -8.93 -2.29
C ASP A 55 16.89 -7.65 -3.14
N PRO A 56 17.78 -7.53 -4.16
CA PRO A 56 17.80 -6.36 -5.03
C PRO A 56 16.47 -6.13 -5.75
N LEU A 57 15.69 -7.19 -6.05
CA LEU A 57 14.41 -7.08 -6.73
C LEU A 57 13.33 -6.44 -5.84
N PHE A 58 13.42 -6.59 -4.51
CA PHE A 58 12.60 -5.83 -3.56
C PHE A 58 12.87 -4.32 -3.67
N HIS A 59 14.15 -3.94 -3.73
CA HIS A 59 14.55 -2.53 -3.89
C HIS A 59 14.21 -1.95 -5.26
N ALA A 60 14.17 -2.81 -6.28
CA ALA A 60 13.73 -2.44 -7.64
C ALA A 60 12.19 -2.32 -7.77
N GLY A 61 11.44 -2.64 -6.71
CA GLY A 61 9.98 -2.56 -6.71
C GLY A 61 9.29 -3.65 -7.53
N CYS A 62 9.94 -4.79 -7.73
CA CYS A 62 9.35 -5.93 -8.43
C CYS A 62 8.21 -6.57 -7.63
N TYR A 63 8.24 -6.45 -6.32
CA TYR A 63 7.16 -6.85 -5.43
C TYR A 63 7.11 -5.96 -4.18
N TYR A 64 6.00 -6.00 -3.49
CA TYR A 64 5.78 -5.35 -2.20
C TYR A 64 5.53 -6.41 -1.13
N VAL A 65 6.23 -6.32 0.01
CA VAL A 65 5.93 -7.18 1.18
C VAL A 65 4.70 -6.61 1.85
N GLN A 66 3.56 -7.20 1.60
CA GLN A 66 2.26 -6.70 2.02
C GLN A 66 1.49 -7.78 2.78
N GLU A 67 0.83 -7.37 3.84
CA GLU A 67 -0.12 -8.21 4.56
C GLU A 67 -1.32 -8.54 3.65
N ALA A 68 -1.72 -9.81 3.64
CA ALA A 68 -2.67 -10.35 2.66
C ALA A 68 -4.05 -9.68 2.73
N ALA A 69 -4.61 -9.46 3.94
CA ALA A 69 -5.92 -8.82 4.08
C ALA A 69 -5.93 -7.41 3.46
N SER A 70 -4.82 -6.65 3.61
CA SER A 70 -4.71 -5.30 3.06
C SER A 70 -4.68 -5.25 1.52
N MET A 71 -4.46 -6.39 0.84
CA MET A 71 -4.59 -6.51 -0.61
C MET A 71 -6.05 -6.54 -1.09
N PHE A 72 -7.02 -6.75 -0.19
CA PHE A 72 -8.45 -6.82 -0.54
C PHE A 72 -9.00 -5.56 -1.22
N VAL A 73 -8.34 -4.43 -1.06
CA VAL A 73 -8.69 -3.19 -1.78
C VAL A 73 -8.62 -3.36 -3.31
N THR A 74 -7.76 -4.25 -3.81
CA THR A 74 -7.69 -4.58 -5.24
C THR A 74 -8.94 -5.32 -5.71
N HIS A 75 -9.43 -6.25 -4.89
CA HIS A 75 -10.66 -6.98 -5.15
C HIS A 75 -11.87 -6.04 -5.20
N ILE A 76 -12.00 -5.13 -4.23
CA ILE A 76 -13.07 -4.13 -4.22
C ILE A 76 -13.09 -3.32 -5.52
N LEU A 77 -11.95 -2.80 -5.96
CA LEU A 77 -11.87 -2.03 -7.20
C LEU A 77 -12.23 -2.85 -8.45
N ARG A 78 -11.76 -4.09 -8.54
CA ARG A 78 -12.12 -4.97 -9.66
C ARG A 78 -13.62 -5.29 -9.70
N GLN A 79 -14.23 -5.50 -8.52
CA GLN A 79 -15.67 -5.83 -8.42
C GLN A 79 -16.57 -4.59 -8.53
N SER A 80 -16.07 -3.39 -8.29
CA SER A 80 -16.88 -2.17 -8.44
C SER A 80 -17.29 -1.88 -9.88
N GLY A 81 -16.56 -2.41 -10.85
CA GLY A 81 -16.81 -2.20 -12.27
C GLY A 81 -16.54 -0.76 -12.76
N ASP A 82 -15.91 0.06 -11.94
CA ASP A 82 -15.65 1.47 -12.25
C ASP A 82 -14.40 1.63 -13.12
N CYS A 83 -14.41 2.65 -13.98
CA CYS A 83 -13.25 3.12 -14.74
C CYS A 83 -12.90 4.55 -14.31
N PRO A 84 -12.32 4.74 -13.11
CA PRO A 84 -12.07 6.06 -12.56
C PRO A 84 -10.96 6.80 -13.32
N GLN A 85 -11.10 8.12 -13.42
CA GLN A 85 -10.09 9.02 -13.95
C GLN A 85 -9.20 9.62 -12.84
N SER A 86 -9.67 9.55 -11.59
CA SER A 86 -8.98 10.09 -10.43
C SER A 86 -9.21 9.25 -9.18
N ALA A 87 -8.14 9.00 -8.45
CA ALA A 87 -8.17 8.30 -7.19
C ALA A 87 -7.31 9.01 -6.13
N LEU A 88 -7.72 8.92 -4.88
CA LEU A 88 -7.01 9.44 -3.71
C LEU A 88 -6.87 8.35 -2.65
N ASP A 89 -5.64 8.08 -2.22
CA ASP A 89 -5.36 7.36 -0.97
C ASP A 89 -4.99 8.40 0.09
N LEU A 90 -5.88 8.64 1.04
CA LEU A 90 -5.83 9.84 1.89
C LEU A 90 -4.89 9.69 3.09
N CYS A 91 -4.62 8.45 3.55
CA CYS A 91 -3.75 8.13 4.68
C CYS A 91 -2.78 6.99 4.26
N ALA A 92 -1.97 7.26 3.25
CA ALA A 92 -1.37 6.25 2.38
C ALA A 92 -0.14 5.53 2.94
N ALA A 93 0.62 6.15 3.87
CA ALA A 93 1.88 5.55 4.31
C ALA A 93 1.70 4.22 5.06
N PRO A 94 2.55 3.24 4.79
CA PRO A 94 3.81 3.30 4.03
C PRO A 94 3.69 3.12 2.50
N GLY A 95 2.49 2.89 1.92
CA GLY A 95 2.29 2.80 0.48
C GLY A 95 1.81 1.44 -0.05
N GLY A 96 1.55 0.46 0.84
CA GLY A 96 1.09 -0.87 0.44
C GLY A 96 -0.26 -0.83 -0.29
N LYS A 97 -1.25 -0.15 0.27
CA LYS A 97 -2.57 0.03 -0.36
C LYS A 97 -2.51 0.96 -1.58
N SER A 98 -1.69 2.03 -1.53
CA SER A 98 -1.46 2.92 -2.68
C SER A 98 -0.91 2.19 -3.90
N THR A 99 0.13 1.38 -3.71
CA THR A 99 0.72 0.59 -4.80
C THR A 99 -0.23 -0.52 -5.25
N ALA A 100 -1.08 -1.05 -4.35
CA ALA A 100 -2.15 -1.98 -4.70
C ALA A 100 -3.22 -1.31 -5.59
N LEU A 101 -3.67 -0.12 -5.21
CA LEU A 101 -4.58 0.67 -6.07
C LEU A 101 -3.97 0.92 -7.45
N ARG A 102 -2.69 1.33 -7.51
CA ARG A 102 -2.02 1.59 -8.80
C ARG A 102 -1.96 0.37 -9.71
N SER A 103 -1.89 -0.84 -9.14
CA SER A 103 -1.86 -2.10 -9.91
C SER A 103 -3.15 -2.38 -10.68
N VAL A 104 -4.29 -1.87 -10.20
CA VAL A 104 -5.62 -2.19 -10.74
C VAL A 104 -6.34 -0.98 -11.35
N LEU A 105 -5.92 0.23 -11.04
CA LEU A 105 -6.46 1.44 -11.65
C LEU A 105 -6.05 1.55 -13.12
N PRO A 106 -6.88 2.13 -13.99
CA PRO A 106 -6.53 2.42 -15.38
C PRO A 106 -5.20 3.19 -15.47
N PRO A 107 -4.36 2.95 -16.50
CA PRO A 107 -3.09 3.67 -16.66
C PRO A 107 -3.26 5.20 -16.71
N ASP A 108 -4.34 5.68 -17.27
CA ASP A 108 -4.65 7.11 -17.39
C ASP A 108 -5.23 7.72 -16.12
N CYS A 109 -5.65 6.89 -15.15
CA CYS A 109 -6.16 7.36 -13.88
C CYS A 109 -5.04 8.02 -13.06
N VAL A 110 -5.26 9.27 -12.64
CA VAL A 110 -4.35 9.95 -11.72
C VAL A 110 -4.61 9.46 -10.30
N LEU A 111 -3.60 8.85 -9.69
CA LEU A 111 -3.62 8.46 -8.28
C LEU A 111 -2.81 9.46 -7.45
N ILE A 112 -3.43 10.06 -6.47
CA ILE A 112 -2.75 10.84 -5.42
C ILE A 112 -2.67 9.98 -4.16
N SER A 113 -1.46 9.81 -3.63
CA SER A 113 -1.22 9.15 -2.34
C SER A 113 -0.72 10.17 -1.35
N ASN A 114 -1.47 10.39 -0.29
CA ASN A 114 -1.23 11.43 0.70
C ASN A 114 -0.87 10.88 2.07
N GLU A 115 0.03 11.56 2.75
CA GLU A 115 0.34 11.29 4.16
C GLU A 115 0.64 12.59 4.89
N PRO A 116 -0.10 12.94 5.96
CA PRO A 116 0.11 14.20 6.68
C PRO A 116 1.41 14.24 7.51
N MET A 117 1.91 13.08 7.96
CA MET A 117 3.13 12.98 8.76
C MET A 117 4.37 12.99 7.85
N GLY A 118 5.18 14.05 7.89
CA GLY A 118 6.30 14.26 6.97
C GLY A 118 7.31 13.09 6.91
N THR A 119 7.66 12.49 8.05
CA THR A 119 8.56 11.33 8.09
C THR A 119 7.96 10.10 7.40
N ARG A 120 6.67 9.83 7.60
CA ARG A 120 5.95 8.75 6.95
C ARG A 120 5.73 9.02 5.46
N ALA A 121 5.52 10.29 5.09
CA ALA A 121 5.38 10.69 3.70
C ALA A 121 6.66 10.45 2.87
N GLN A 122 7.84 10.53 3.48
CA GLN A 122 9.10 10.16 2.83
C GLN A 122 9.20 8.64 2.57
N ILE A 123 8.71 7.80 3.48
CA ILE A 123 8.63 6.35 3.29
C ILE A 123 7.62 6.01 2.17
N LEU A 124 6.49 6.71 2.14
CA LEU A 124 5.52 6.59 1.05
C LEU A 124 6.14 6.94 -0.29
N LEU A 125 6.87 8.06 -0.36
CA LEU A 125 7.56 8.49 -1.58
C LEU A 125 8.56 7.44 -2.06
N GLU A 126 9.36 6.88 -1.17
CA GLU A 126 10.29 5.80 -1.48
C GLU A 126 9.57 4.61 -2.12
N ASN A 127 8.53 4.11 -1.47
CA ASN A 127 7.82 2.92 -1.90
C ASN A 127 7.07 3.14 -3.23
N VAL A 128 6.45 4.29 -3.41
CA VAL A 128 5.78 4.66 -4.67
C VAL A 128 6.79 4.82 -5.80
N THR A 129 7.96 5.43 -5.52
CA THR A 129 9.03 5.61 -6.52
C THR A 129 9.60 4.27 -6.97
N LYS A 130 9.88 3.36 -6.02
CA LYS A 130 10.36 2.00 -6.32
C LYS A 130 9.34 1.18 -7.10
N TRP A 131 8.06 1.26 -6.71
CA TRP A 131 6.99 0.59 -7.43
C TRP A 131 6.88 1.07 -8.87
N GLY A 132 7.09 2.37 -9.07
CA GLY A 132 6.98 3.00 -10.37
C GLY A 132 5.53 3.12 -10.84
N GLY A 133 5.37 3.54 -12.08
CA GLY A 133 4.07 3.80 -12.70
C GLY A 133 3.93 5.27 -13.10
N THR A 134 3.11 5.51 -14.09
CA THR A 134 2.72 6.85 -14.53
C THR A 134 1.53 7.36 -13.73
N ASN A 135 1.33 8.67 -13.68
CA ASN A 135 0.15 9.29 -13.05
C ASN A 135 -0.03 8.93 -11.56
N HIS A 136 1.08 8.76 -10.82
CA HIS A 136 1.08 8.51 -9.39
C HIS A 136 1.83 9.65 -8.68
N ILE A 137 1.11 10.43 -7.89
CA ILE A 137 1.59 11.66 -7.23
C ILE A 137 1.58 11.42 -5.72
N VAL A 138 2.70 11.75 -5.05
CA VAL A 138 2.80 11.69 -3.59
C VAL A 138 2.66 13.09 -3.02
N THR A 139 1.84 13.23 -1.97
CA THR A 139 1.60 14.52 -1.32
C THR A 139 1.74 14.42 0.20
N ASN A 140 2.05 15.58 0.83
CA ASN A 140 2.18 15.69 2.29
C ASN A 140 1.29 16.82 2.80
N ASN A 141 -0.01 16.52 2.99
CA ASN A 141 -1.04 17.49 3.35
C ASN A 141 -2.03 16.87 4.34
N TYR A 142 -2.81 17.69 5.02
CA TYR A 142 -3.94 17.21 5.81
C TYR A 142 -5.17 16.96 4.93
N PRO A 143 -6.11 16.08 5.30
CA PRO A 143 -7.34 15.81 4.55
C PRO A 143 -8.12 17.08 4.17
N ARG A 144 -8.25 18.03 5.11
CA ARG A 144 -8.92 19.31 4.91
C ARG A 144 -8.33 20.17 3.77
N ASP A 145 -7.06 19.96 3.42
CA ASP A 145 -6.39 20.76 2.39
C ASP A 145 -6.89 20.36 0.99
N PHE A 146 -7.25 19.10 0.79
CA PHE A 146 -7.91 18.61 -0.43
C PHE A 146 -9.29 19.25 -0.62
N ARG A 147 -10.09 19.31 0.46
CA ARG A 147 -11.38 19.99 0.46
C ARG A 147 -11.23 21.49 0.17
N ARG A 148 -10.28 22.17 0.82
CA ARG A 148 -10.00 23.60 0.58
C ARG A 148 -9.55 23.87 -0.85
N ALA A 149 -8.77 22.98 -1.43
CA ALA A 149 -8.35 23.03 -2.83
C ALA A 149 -9.47 22.65 -3.81
N LYS A 150 -10.67 22.29 -3.31
CA LYS A 150 -11.87 21.88 -4.11
C LYS A 150 -11.57 20.74 -5.09
N LEU A 151 -10.65 19.86 -4.73
CA LEU A 151 -10.35 18.69 -5.52
C LEU A 151 -11.47 17.66 -5.44
N LYS A 152 -11.70 16.95 -6.52
CA LYS A 152 -12.73 15.91 -6.62
C LYS A 152 -12.11 14.64 -7.21
N PHE A 153 -12.53 13.50 -6.66
CA PHE A 153 -12.02 12.17 -7.04
C PHE A 153 -13.17 11.22 -7.28
N ASP A 154 -12.93 10.26 -8.16
CA ASP A 154 -13.89 9.19 -8.47
C ASP A 154 -13.81 8.05 -7.45
N VAL A 155 -12.60 7.81 -6.91
CA VAL A 155 -12.33 6.83 -5.87
C VAL A 155 -11.52 7.48 -4.75
N ILE A 156 -11.94 7.26 -3.51
CA ILE A 156 -11.16 7.66 -2.33
C ILE A 156 -11.00 6.45 -1.40
N LEU A 157 -9.75 6.11 -1.06
CA LEU A 157 -9.42 5.21 0.01
C LEU A 157 -9.16 5.99 1.29
N CYS A 158 -9.90 5.67 2.33
CA CYS A 158 -9.73 6.14 3.69
C CYS A 158 -9.28 4.98 4.58
N ASP A 159 -7.99 4.62 4.50
CA ASP A 159 -7.34 3.70 5.44
C ASP A 159 -6.96 4.51 6.68
N VAL A 160 -7.93 4.72 7.54
CA VAL A 160 -7.84 5.76 8.58
C VAL A 160 -7.00 5.31 9.80
N PRO A 161 -6.32 6.24 10.50
CA PRO A 161 -5.68 5.94 11.77
C PRO A 161 -6.68 5.32 12.75
N CYS A 162 -6.30 4.25 13.43
CA CYS A 162 -7.18 3.49 14.33
C CYS A 162 -6.42 3.00 15.57
N SER A 163 -7.14 2.38 16.52
CA SER A 163 -6.56 1.85 17.76
C SER A 163 -5.66 0.62 17.57
N GLY A 164 -5.72 -0.04 16.40
CA GLY A 164 -4.72 -1.02 15.97
C GLY A 164 -4.84 -2.41 16.57
N GLU A 165 -6.00 -2.84 17.02
CA GLU A 165 -6.22 -4.18 17.63
C GLU A 165 -5.82 -5.33 16.71
N GLY A 166 -5.92 -5.16 15.39
CA GLY A 166 -5.49 -6.13 14.40
C GLY A 166 -3.98 -6.26 14.24
N MET A 167 -3.20 -5.43 14.92
CA MET A 167 -1.74 -5.46 14.91
C MET A 167 -1.14 -6.19 16.12
N PHE A 168 -1.93 -6.56 17.12
CA PHE A 168 -1.48 -7.12 18.39
C PHE A 168 -0.58 -8.35 18.25
N ARG A 169 -0.89 -9.25 17.30
CA ARG A 169 -0.06 -10.41 17.01
C ARG A 169 1.29 -10.02 16.39
N ARG A 170 1.27 -9.08 15.46
CA ARG A 170 2.45 -8.68 14.68
C ARG A 170 3.38 -7.75 15.45
N ASP A 171 2.82 -6.84 16.25
CA ASP A 171 3.55 -5.88 17.05
C ASP A 171 2.97 -5.83 18.49
N PRO A 172 3.50 -6.63 19.41
CA PRO A 172 3.02 -6.68 20.78
C PRO A 172 3.08 -5.33 21.52
N ASN A 173 3.91 -4.36 21.07
CA ASN A 173 3.96 -3.04 21.69
C ASN A 173 2.63 -2.30 21.55
N THR A 174 1.88 -2.57 20.47
CA THR A 174 0.56 -1.96 20.23
C THR A 174 -0.46 -2.32 21.33
N ILE A 175 -0.29 -3.45 22.02
CA ILE A 175 -1.13 -3.84 23.16
C ILE A 175 -0.97 -2.83 24.30
N SER A 176 0.25 -2.41 24.58
CA SER A 176 0.53 -1.45 25.67
C SER A 176 0.07 -0.02 25.35
N GLU A 177 -0.05 0.32 24.07
CA GLU A 177 -0.51 1.62 23.58
C GLU A 177 -2.04 1.69 23.48
N TRP A 178 -2.71 0.53 23.47
CA TRP A 178 -4.15 0.47 23.35
C TRP A 178 -4.86 0.93 24.63
N SER A 179 -5.91 1.74 24.46
CA SER A 179 -6.78 2.18 25.56
C SER A 179 -8.12 2.62 25.00
N LEU A 180 -9.18 2.58 25.83
CA LEU A 180 -10.49 3.12 25.47
C LEU A 180 -10.41 4.60 25.10
N GLN A 181 -9.53 5.37 25.73
CA GLN A 181 -9.30 6.77 25.40
C GLN A 181 -8.71 6.91 23.99
N ASN A 182 -7.79 6.02 23.59
CA ASN A 182 -7.22 6.02 22.24
C ASN A 182 -8.27 5.62 21.20
N VAL A 183 -9.12 4.63 21.48
CA VAL A 183 -10.29 4.28 20.64
C VAL A 183 -11.19 5.50 20.40
N GLU A 184 -11.54 6.25 21.48
CA GLU A 184 -12.38 7.45 21.39
C GLU A 184 -11.73 8.54 20.54
N LYS A 185 -10.43 8.76 20.69
CA LYS A 185 -9.66 9.74 19.92
C LYS A 185 -9.61 9.35 18.43
N CYS A 186 -9.34 8.08 18.12
CA CYS A 186 -9.31 7.58 16.75
C CYS A 186 -10.68 7.69 16.09
N TRP A 187 -11.73 7.26 16.78
CA TRP A 187 -13.10 7.34 16.30
C TRP A 187 -13.52 8.77 15.88
N ARG A 188 -13.18 9.79 16.67
CA ARG A 188 -13.46 11.20 16.32
C ARG A 188 -12.65 11.64 15.10
N LEU A 189 -11.36 11.35 15.09
CA LEU A 189 -10.47 11.70 13.98
C LEU A 189 -10.92 11.04 12.67
N GLN A 190 -11.38 9.80 12.72
CA GLN A 190 -11.88 9.06 11.56
C GLN A 190 -13.07 9.78 10.92
N ARG A 191 -14.01 10.29 11.74
CA ARG A 191 -15.15 11.06 11.25
C ARG A 191 -14.75 12.38 10.62
N GLU A 192 -13.76 13.07 11.19
CA GLU A 192 -13.22 14.30 10.60
C GLU A 192 -12.58 14.02 9.22
N ILE A 193 -11.78 12.96 9.12
CA ILE A 193 -11.15 12.54 7.86
C ILE A 193 -12.21 12.19 6.80
N VAL A 194 -13.21 11.39 7.18
CA VAL A 194 -14.28 10.97 6.28
C VAL A 194 -15.12 12.17 5.83
N ALA A 195 -15.41 13.13 6.70
CA ALA A 195 -16.13 14.33 6.33
C ALA A 195 -15.39 15.14 5.25
N ASP A 196 -14.08 15.33 5.41
CA ASP A 196 -13.25 15.99 4.39
C ASP A 196 -13.19 15.17 3.09
N ALA A 197 -13.04 13.84 3.19
CA ALA A 197 -13.02 12.94 2.03
C ALA A 197 -14.34 12.95 1.26
N TRP A 198 -15.48 12.95 1.97
CA TRP A 198 -16.81 12.95 1.35
C TRP A 198 -17.06 14.19 0.50
N GLU A 199 -16.58 15.34 0.97
CA GLU A 199 -16.61 16.57 0.20
C GLU A 199 -15.73 16.51 -1.06
N CYS A 200 -14.69 15.69 -1.04
CA CYS A 200 -13.79 15.47 -2.19
C CYS A 200 -14.26 14.36 -3.13
N LEU A 201 -15.29 13.60 -2.78
CA LEU A 201 -15.82 12.52 -3.58
C LEU A 201 -16.81 13.03 -4.62
N ASN A 202 -16.64 12.62 -5.89
CA ASN A 202 -17.59 12.91 -6.96
C ASN A 202 -18.94 12.23 -6.72
N PRO A 203 -20.07 12.78 -7.22
CA PRO A 203 -21.35 12.05 -7.29
C PRO A 203 -21.15 10.72 -8.03
N GLY A 204 -21.68 9.62 -7.49
CA GLY A 204 -21.45 8.27 -8.01
C GLY A 204 -20.06 7.68 -7.68
N GLY A 205 -19.19 8.43 -7.00
CA GLY A 205 -17.86 7.99 -6.64
C GLY A 205 -17.85 6.92 -5.54
N LEU A 206 -16.74 6.20 -5.43
CA LEU A 206 -16.50 5.11 -4.50
C LEU A 206 -15.63 5.57 -3.34
N LEU A 207 -16.11 5.43 -2.11
CA LEU A 207 -15.33 5.55 -0.88
C LEU A 207 -15.03 4.13 -0.35
N ILE A 208 -13.76 3.83 -0.13
CA ILE A 208 -13.32 2.61 0.56
C ILE A 208 -12.86 3.04 1.96
N TYR A 209 -13.60 2.64 2.98
CA TYR A 209 -13.25 2.86 4.38
C TYR A 209 -12.56 1.63 4.94
N SER A 210 -11.39 1.77 5.56
CA SER A 210 -10.70 0.65 6.21
C SER A 210 -10.00 1.05 7.50
N THR A 211 -9.87 0.07 8.40
CA THR A 211 -9.10 0.14 9.65
C THR A 211 -8.40 -1.18 9.91
N CYS A 212 -7.34 -1.18 10.69
CA CYS A 212 -6.73 -2.40 11.22
C CYS A 212 -7.17 -2.66 12.68
N THR A 213 -8.42 -2.40 13.03
CA THR A 213 -8.96 -2.67 14.37
C THR A 213 -10.24 -3.50 14.32
N PHE A 214 -10.65 -4.08 15.46
CA PHE A 214 -11.82 -4.95 15.53
C PHE A 214 -13.03 -4.32 16.21
N ASN A 215 -12.85 -3.28 17.05
CA ASN A 215 -13.97 -2.71 17.79
C ASN A 215 -15.02 -2.08 16.86
N THR A 216 -16.27 -2.23 17.25
CA THR A 216 -17.41 -1.78 16.44
C THR A 216 -17.54 -0.26 16.41
N LYS A 217 -16.97 0.43 17.41
CA LYS A 217 -17.03 1.89 17.50
C LYS A 217 -16.30 2.58 16.35
N GLU A 218 -15.10 2.10 16.04
CA GLU A 218 -14.29 2.62 14.94
C GLU A 218 -14.73 2.08 13.58
N ASN A 219 -15.51 1.02 13.55
CA ASN A 219 -15.92 0.28 12.35
C ASN A 219 -17.42 0.54 12.04
N GLU A 220 -18.29 -0.37 12.48
CA GLU A 220 -19.72 -0.33 12.14
C GLU A 220 -20.43 0.96 12.56
N ASP A 221 -20.08 1.53 13.72
CA ASP A 221 -20.66 2.80 14.17
C ASP A 221 -20.26 3.98 13.28
N ASN A 222 -19.04 3.95 12.69
CA ASN A 222 -18.64 4.93 11.70
C ASN A 222 -19.37 4.74 10.38
N ILE A 223 -19.56 3.48 9.93
CA ILE A 223 -20.36 3.24 8.72
C ILE A 223 -21.82 3.69 8.93
N ARG A 224 -22.41 3.37 10.07
CA ARG A 224 -23.76 3.87 10.42
C ARG A 224 -23.81 5.39 10.39
N TRP A 225 -22.82 6.04 11.01
CA TRP A 225 -22.74 7.50 10.99
C TRP A 225 -22.62 8.08 9.57
N ILE A 226 -21.87 7.43 8.68
CA ILE A 226 -21.79 7.85 7.27
C ILE A 226 -23.16 7.74 6.61
N LEU A 227 -23.87 6.63 6.80
CA LEU A 227 -25.21 6.41 6.22
C LEU A 227 -26.26 7.39 6.78
N ASP A 228 -26.15 7.79 8.05
CA ASP A 228 -27.07 8.72 8.69
C ASP A 228 -26.85 10.19 8.28
N ASN A 229 -25.62 10.55 7.88
CA ASN A 229 -25.26 11.94 7.62
C ASN A 229 -25.04 12.26 6.14
N TYR A 230 -24.88 11.26 5.30
CA TYR A 230 -24.57 11.43 3.89
C TYR A 230 -25.47 10.55 3.02
N ASP A 231 -25.68 10.99 1.78
CA ASP A 231 -26.41 10.20 0.79
C ASP A 231 -25.48 9.11 0.21
N ALA A 232 -25.34 8.04 0.97
CA ALA A 232 -24.43 6.93 0.76
C ALA A 232 -25.15 5.59 0.68
N GLN A 233 -24.63 4.67 -0.13
CA GLN A 233 -25.06 3.27 -0.21
C GLN A 233 -23.85 2.37 0.01
N VAL A 234 -23.99 1.35 0.88
CA VAL A 234 -22.96 0.31 1.00
C VAL A 234 -23.07 -0.63 -0.20
N LEU A 235 -21.91 -0.93 -0.80
CA LEU A 235 -21.81 -1.89 -1.88
C LEU A 235 -21.57 -3.29 -1.34
N ASP A 236 -22.30 -4.25 -1.86
CA ASP A 236 -22.04 -5.67 -1.62
C ASP A 236 -20.99 -6.15 -2.63
N ILE A 237 -19.80 -6.49 -2.11
CA ILE A 237 -18.67 -6.98 -2.90
C ILE A 237 -18.68 -8.50 -2.84
N PRO A 238 -18.82 -9.20 -3.97
CA PRO A 238 -18.84 -10.66 -3.99
C PRO A 238 -17.56 -11.25 -3.39
N ILE A 239 -17.72 -12.19 -2.47
CA ILE A 239 -16.62 -12.95 -1.86
C ILE A 239 -16.90 -14.44 -1.94
N ASP A 240 -15.86 -15.25 -2.07
CA ASP A 240 -15.99 -16.70 -1.96
C ASP A 240 -16.03 -17.10 -0.46
N PRO A 241 -17.01 -17.91 -0.03
CA PRO A 241 -17.10 -18.38 1.36
C PRO A 241 -15.84 -19.10 1.87
N SER A 242 -15.07 -19.73 0.97
CA SER A 242 -13.81 -20.40 1.31
C SER A 242 -12.71 -19.45 1.77
N TRP A 243 -12.86 -18.15 1.55
CA TRP A 243 -11.90 -17.13 2.04
C TRP A 243 -12.05 -16.88 3.54
N HIS A 244 -13.14 -17.34 4.16
CA HIS A 244 -13.44 -17.15 5.58
C HIS A 244 -13.43 -15.68 6.03
N ILE A 245 -13.76 -14.76 5.12
CA ILE A 245 -13.94 -13.35 5.46
C ILE A 245 -15.26 -13.20 6.20
N THR A 246 -15.23 -12.56 7.35
CA THR A 246 -16.41 -12.40 8.20
C THR A 246 -17.08 -11.04 8.00
N GLY A 247 -18.35 -10.94 8.45
CA GLY A 247 -19.11 -9.69 8.39
C GLY A 247 -19.03 -8.85 9.68
N SER A 248 -20.13 -8.17 9.98
CA SER A 248 -20.27 -7.31 11.16
C SER A 248 -20.10 -8.06 12.48
N LEU A 249 -19.51 -7.38 13.47
CA LEU A 249 -19.53 -7.79 14.88
C LEU A 249 -20.59 -7.02 15.69
N LEU A 250 -21.25 -6.03 15.10
CA LEU A 250 -22.30 -5.27 15.75
C LEU A 250 -23.65 -5.92 15.51
N GLU A 251 -24.33 -6.29 16.60
CA GLU A 251 -25.66 -6.88 16.53
C GLU A 251 -26.65 -5.92 15.85
N GLY A 252 -27.48 -6.43 14.96
CA GLY A 252 -28.46 -5.66 14.20
C GLY A 252 -27.88 -4.77 13.09
N PHE A 253 -26.59 -4.84 12.82
CA PHE A 253 -25.99 -4.16 11.69
C PHE A 253 -25.88 -5.10 10.48
N ASN A 254 -26.77 -4.93 9.50
CA ASN A 254 -26.95 -5.83 8.38
C ASN A 254 -26.32 -5.34 7.05
N GLN A 255 -25.53 -4.26 7.09
CA GLN A 255 -24.82 -3.77 5.90
C GLN A 255 -23.64 -4.68 5.57
N PRO A 256 -23.33 -4.90 4.27
CA PRO A 256 -22.19 -5.69 3.87
C PRO A 256 -20.87 -4.99 4.26
N VAL A 257 -20.15 -5.59 5.18
CA VAL A 257 -18.82 -5.20 5.62
C VAL A 257 -17.92 -6.43 5.68
N TYR A 258 -16.63 -6.22 5.53
CA TYR A 258 -15.66 -7.30 5.40
C TYR A 258 -14.64 -7.19 6.52
N ARG A 259 -14.46 -8.30 7.24
CA ARG A 259 -13.58 -8.36 8.39
C ARG A 259 -12.68 -9.58 8.31
N PHE A 260 -11.39 -9.33 8.42
CA PHE A 260 -10.32 -10.32 8.45
C PHE A 260 -9.90 -10.48 9.90
N ILE A 261 -9.90 -11.71 10.40
CA ILE A 261 -9.57 -12.02 11.79
C ILE A 261 -8.53 -13.13 11.78
N PRO A 262 -7.33 -12.91 12.39
CA PRO A 262 -6.33 -13.96 12.57
C PRO A 262 -6.94 -15.25 13.19
N GLY A 263 -6.53 -16.41 12.69
CA GLY A 263 -7.10 -17.70 13.10
C GLY A 263 -8.40 -18.10 12.39
N ILE A 264 -9.05 -17.15 11.70
CA ILE A 264 -10.25 -17.40 10.88
C ILE A 264 -9.92 -17.18 9.41
N THR A 265 -9.43 -15.98 9.07
CA THR A 265 -8.94 -15.64 7.74
C THR A 265 -7.41 -15.71 7.76
N ARG A 266 -6.79 -16.25 6.70
CA ARG A 266 -5.32 -16.31 6.60
C ARG A 266 -4.75 -14.92 6.37
N GLY A 267 -4.45 -14.19 7.44
CA GLY A 267 -3.95 -12.80 7.42
C GLY A 267 -3.95 -12.18 8.80
N GLU A 268 -3.74 -10.86 8.84
CA GLU A 268 -3.87 -10.02 10.02
C GLU A 268 -5.23 -9.32 10.07
N GLY A 269 -5.43 -8.46 11.08
CA GLY A 269 -6.69 -7.77 11.27
C GLY A 269 -6.93 -6.66 10.24
N LEU A 270 -8.08 -6.72 9.60
CA LEU A 270 -8.59 -5.65 8.74
C LEU A 270 -10.11 -5.58 8.85
N PHE A 271 -10.64 -4.37 8.85
CA PHE A 271 -12.03 -4.07 8.56
C PHE A 271 -12.10 -3.22 7.29
N VAL A 272 -13.03 -3.53 6.40
CA VAL A 272 -13.24 -2.72 5.20
C VAL A 272 -14.71 -2.64 4.81
N CYS A 273 -15.14 -1.47 4.31
CA CYS A 273 -16.47 -1.21 3.77
C CYS A 273 -16.34 -0.36 2.52
N ALA A 274 -17.06 -0.74 1.47
CA ALA A 274 -17.15 0.02 0.22
C ALA A 274 -18.48 0.80 0.18
N LEU A 275 -18.41 2.12 -0.03
CA LEU A 275 -19.59 3.00 -0.04
C LEU A 275 -19.65 3.77 -1.37
N ARG A 276 -20.83 3.85 -1.95
CA ARG A 276 -21.12 4.64 -3.15
C ARG A 276 -21.83 5.93 -2.74
N LYS A 277 -21.32 7.07 -3.19
CA LYS A 277 -22.01 8.35 -3.08
C LYS A 277 -23.16 8.40 -4.07
N ALA A 278 -24.31 8.92 -3.69
CA ALA A 278 -25.44 9.07 -4.61
C ALA A 278 -25.11 9.92 -5.82
N GLY A 279 -25.79 9.63 -6.93
CA GLY A 279 -25.56 10.26 -8.22
C GLY A 279 -24.90 9.35 -9.25
N SER A 280 -24.49 9.93 -10.35
CA SER A 280 -23.81 9.21 -11.44
C SER A 280 -22.41 9.74 -11.63
N LEU A 281 -21.45 8.83 -11.70
CA LEU A 281 -20.08 9.17 -12.01
C LEU A 281 -20.01 9.74 -13.44
N GLN A 282 -19.48 10.94 -13.54
CA GLN A 282 -19.21 11.61 -14.82
C GLN A 282 -17.69 11.67 -14.99
N PRO A 283 -17.08 10.76 -15.76
CA PRO A 283 -15.65 10.76 -15.95
C PRO A 283 -15.17 12.10 -16.50
N LYS A 284 -14.30 12.78 -15.76
CA LYS A 284 -13.68 14.04 -16.19
C LYS A 284 -12.17 13.91 -15.97
N PRO A 285 -11.36 14.35 -16.97
CA PRO A 285 -9.92 14.40 -16.78
C PRO A 285 -9.55 15.19 -15.51
N PHE A 286 -8.71 14.59 -14.69
CA PHE A 286 -8.26 15.24 -13.46
C PHE A 286 -7.30 16.39 -13.80
N ASN A 287 -7.60 17.60 -13.33
CA ASN A 287 -6.75 18.75 -13.53
C ASN A 287 -5.73 18.87 -12.38
N SER A 288 -4.55 18.27 -12.56
CA SER A 288 -3.45 18.32 -11.58
C SER A 288 -2.74 19.69 -11.48
N LYS A 289 -2.96 20.61 -12.44
CA LYS A 289 -2.21 21.88 -12.52
C LYS A 289 -2.68 22.96 -11.54
N SER A 290 -3.82 22.79 -10.88
CA SER A 290 -4.41 23.79 -9.98
C SER A 290 -4.18 23.52 -8.49
N VAL A 291 -3.23 22.67 -8.16
CA VAL A 291 -3.16 22.08 -6.82
C VAL A 291 -2.21 22.86 -5.92
N ALA A 292 -2.75 23.68 -5.01
CA ALA A 292 -2.00 24.29 -3.90
C ALA A 292 -1.67 23.24 -2.81
N LEU A 293 -1.27 22.04 -3.22
CA LEU A 293 -0.86 20.94 -2.35
C LEU A 293 0.67 20.81 -2.35
N LYS A 294 1.21 20.42 -1.21
CA LYS A 294 2.62 20.05 -1.11
C LYS A 294 2.84 18.69 -1.76
N VAL A 295 3.37 18.70 -2.97
CA VAL A 295 3.80 17.51 -3.72
C VAL A 295 5.22 17.14 -3.29
N LEU A 296 5.49 15.84 -3.18
CA LEU A 296 6.81 15.29 -2.95
C LEU A 296 7.32 14.63 -4.24
N GLU A 297 8.55 14.91 -4.59
CA GLU A 297 9.21 14.33 -5.76
C GLU A 297 10.52 13.66 -5.32
N ALA A 298 10.78 12.48 -5.87
CA ALA A 298 12.07 11.83 -5.70
C ALA A 298 13.04 12.36 -6.76
N GLU A 299 14.19 12.82 -6.33
CA GLU A 299 15.28 13.18 -7.25
C GLU A 299 15.93 11.89 -7.76
N PHE A 300 15.48 11.43 -8.93
CA PHE A 300 16.01 10.26 -9.61
C PHE A 300 16.36 10.65 -11.05
N GLU A 301 17.65 10.86 -11.32
CA GLU A 301 18.11 11.09 -12.70
C GLU A 301 17.92 9.81 -13.52
N LYS A 302 17.22 9.92 -14.65
CA LYS A 302 17.05 8.81 -15.60
C LYS A 302 18.15 8.88 -16.64
N SER A 303 18.77 7.73 -16.94
CA SER A 303 19.72 7.57 -18.04
C SER A 303 19.22 6.53 -19.04
N ALA A 304 19.48 6.79 -20.31
CA ALA A 304 19.24 5.80 -21.36
C ALA A 304 20.32 4.71 -21.38
N THR A 305 21.50 4.99 -20.80
CA THR A 305 22.57 4.00 -20.66
C THR A 305 22.40 3.21 -19.37
N SER A 306 22.48 1.89 -19.44
CA SER A 306 22.39 1.00 -18.28
C SER A 306 23.58 0.03 -18.25
N VAL A 307 23.93 -0.42 -17.06
CA VAL A 307 24.92 -1.47 -16.81
C VAL A 307 24.34 -2.46 -15.84
N ASP A 308 24.32 -3.73 -16.23
CA ASP A 308 23.88 -4.83 -15.36
C ASP A 308 25.01 -5.25 -14.44
N VAL A 309 24.68 -5.48 -13.17
CA VAL A 309 25.65 -5.85 -12.13
C VAL A 309 25.27 -7.19 -11.50
N ASP A 310 26.23 -7.86 -10.90
CA ASP A 310 25.98 -9.08 -10.15
C ASP A 310 25.33 -8.81 -8.79
N PHE A 311 25.01 -9.89 -8.05
CA PHE A 311 24.35 -9.79 -6.75
C PHE A 311 25.17 -8.99 -5.71
N ALA A 312 26.47 -9.25 -5.63
CA ALA A 312 27.35 -8.58 -4.67
C ALA A 312 27.50 -7.08 -4.98
N GLU A 313 27.65 -6.75 -6.26
CA GLU A 313 27.70 -5.36 -6.74
C GLU A 313 26.37 -4.64 -6.52
N ALA A 314 25.24 -5.32 -6.74
CA ALA A 314 23.91 -4.77 -6.47
C ALA A 314 23.72 -4.43 -4.98
N LEU A 315 24.15 -5.30 -4.06
CA LEU A 315 24.10 -5.02 -2.63
C LEU A 315 25.04 -3.86 -2.23
N ASN A 316 26.25 -3.80 -2.81
CA ASN A 316 27.16 -2.67 -2.59
C ASN A 316 26.56 -1.36 -3.08
N TYR A 317 25.91 -1.38 -4.26
CA TYR A 317 25.15 -0.23 -4.76
C TYR A 317 24.05 0.20 -3.78
N LEU A 318 23.24 -0.73 -3.31
CA LEU A 318 22.14 -0.45 -2.39
C LEU A 318 22.61 0.04 -1.01
N ARG A 319 23.84 -0.23 -0.62
CA ARG A 319 24.51 0.35 0.56
C ARG A 319 25.02 1.76 0.33
N GLY A 320 25.11 2.18 -0.93
CA GLY A 320 25.63 3.50 -1.31
C GLY A 320 27.12 3.51 -1.60
N GLU A 321 27.73 2.37 -1.85
CA GLU A 321 29.14 2.27 -2.25
C GLU A 321 29.34 2.69 -3.70
N ALA A 322 30.55 3.17 -4.02
CA ALA A 322 30.92 3.44 -5.39
C ALA A 322 31.18 2.10 -6.12
N LEU A 323 30.85 2.05 -7.40
CA LEU A 323 31.09 0.89 -8.26
C LEU A 323 32.26 1.14 -9.23
N VAL A 324 32.83 0.06 -9.71
CA VAL A 324 33.73 0.06 -10.86
C VAL A 324 32.97 -0.54 -12.03
N LEU A 325 32.68 0.28 -13.04
CA LEU A 325 31.94 -0.15 -14.22
C LEU A 325 32.88 -0.65 -15.33
N PRO A 326 32.41 -1.41 -16.32
CA PRO A 326 33.17 -1.80 -17.48
C PRO A 326 33.83 -0.58 -18.16
N ALA A 327 35.05 -0.76 -18.69
CA ALA A 327 35.88 0.33 -19.20
C ALA A 327 35.26 1.09 -20.39
N ASP A 328 34.38 0.45 -21.13
CA ASP A 328 33.63 0.98 -22.27
C ASP A 328 32.37 1.75 -21.88
N THR A 329 32.03 1.75 -20.57
CA THR A 329 30.84 2.47 -20.07
C THR A 329 31.02 3.98 -20.24
N PRO A 330 30.11 4.69 -20.91
CA PRO A 330 30.19 6.14 -21.08
C PRO A 330 30.28 6.89 -19.75
N ARG A 331 31.02 8.01 -19.73
CA ARG A 331 31.03 8.95 -18.60
C ARG A 331 29.69 9.66 -18.50
N GLY A 332 29.28 9.99 -17.27
CA GLY A 332 28.00 10.65 -16.98
C GLY A 332 27.10 9.80 -16.12
N VAL A 333 25.79 10.09 -16.16
CA VAL A 333 24.80 9.31 -15.40
C VAL A 333 24.50 8.01 -16.13
N VAL A 334 24.57 6.91 -15.39
CA VAL A 334 24.32 5.54 -15.87
C VAL A 334 23.35 4.88 -14.90
N THR A 335 22.38 4.13 -15.40
CA THR A 335 21.46 3.34 -14.59
C THR A 335 22.09 1.99 -14.25
N VAL A 336 22.23 1.67 -12.98
CA VAL A 336 22.59 0.32 -12.52
C VAL A 336 21.36 -0.55 -12.62
N THR A 337 21.49 -1.72 -13.24
CA THR A 337 20.43 -2.73 -13.31
C THR A 337 20.91 -4.03 -12.64
N TYR A 338 19.96 -4.82 -12.17
CA TYR A 338 20.18 -6.18 -11.68
C TYR A 338 19.19 -7.10 -12.37
N LYS A 339 19.70 -8.12 -13.08
CA LYS A 339 18.88 -8.97 -13.95
C LYS A 339 18.06 -8.17 -14.96
N GLY A 340 18.66 -7.11 -15.51
CA GLY A 340 17.99 -6.19 -16.43
C GLY A 340 17.00 -5.22 -15.79
N ILE A 341 16.74 -5.29 -14.47
CA ILE A 341 15.80 -4.45 -13.76
C ILE A 341 16.52 -3.23 -13.13
N PRO A 342 16.04 -2.00 -13.38
CA PRO A 342 16.67 -0.80 -12.85
C PRO A 342 16.66 -0.73 -11.32
N LEU A 343 17.83 -0.53 -10.72
CA LEU A 343 18.00 -0.24 -9.29
C LEU A 343 18.09 1.27 -9.04
N GLY A 344 18.82 1.99 -9.90
CA GLY A 344 18.96 3.43 -9.79
C GLY A 344 20.25 3.99 -10.40
N PRO A 345 20.51 5.32 -10.29
CA PRO A 345 21.59 5.99 -10.99
C PRO A 345 22.93 5.94 -10.25
N VAL A 346 24.00 5.97 -11.04
CA VAL A 346 25.37 6.28 -10.62
C VAL A 346 25.95 7.35 -11.57
N LYS A 347 26.95 8.10 -11.12
CA LYS A 347 27.72 9.03 -11.98
C LYS A 347 29.09 8.42 -12.29
N ASN A 348 29.26 7.89 -13.51
CA ASN A 348 30.54 7.35 -13.98
C ASN A 348 31.51 8.49 -14.27
N ILE A 349 32.67 8.49 -13.60
CA ILE A 349 33.78 9.45 -13.83
C ILE A 349 34.99 8.80 -14.52
N GLY A 350 34.87 7.52 -14.92
CA GLY A 350 35.85 6.74 -15.67
C GLY A 350 36.55 5.70 -14.84
N ASN A 351 37.20 6.05 -13.73
CA ASN A 351 37.88 5.11 -12.85
C ASN A 351 36.98 4.54 -11.73
N ARG A 352 35.83 5.17 -11.52
CA ARG A 352 34.78 4.73 -10.60
C ARG A 352 33.44 5.37 -10.97
N ALA A 353 32.34 4.81 -10.47
CA ALA A 353 31.02 5.40 -10.55
C ALA A 353 30.53 5.81 -9.14
N ASN A 354 30.29 7.10 -8.96
CA ASN A 354 29.80 7.63 -7.71
C ASN A 354 28.33 7.27 -7.54
N ASN A 355 27.98 6.74 -6.39
CA ASN A 355 26.63 6.29 -6.07
C ASN A 355 25.68 7.48 -5.86
N LEU A 356 24.56 7.50 -6.59
CA LEU A 356 23.50 8.50 -6.48
C LEU A 356 22.22 7.95 -5.81
N TYR A 357 22.27 6.73 -5.29
CA TYR A 357 21.13 6.13 -4.59
C TYR A 357 20.78 6.94 -3.32
N PRO A 358 19.52 7.30 -3.09
CA PRO A 358 19.13 8.17 -1.99
C PRO A 358 19.60 7.64 -0.63
N LYS A 359 20.25 8.49 0.15
CA LYS A 359 20.82 8.07 1.46
C LYS A 359 19.80 7.42 2.41
N PRO A 360 18.55 7.92 2.54
CA PRO A 360 17.56 7.31 3.40
C PRO A 360 17.17 5.87 2.99
N TRP A 361 17.30 5.53 1.71
CA TRP A 361 16.86 4.24 1.13
C TRP A 361 17.90 3.14 1.23
N ARG A 362 19.13 3.49 1.66
CA ARG A 362 20.28 2.58 1.69
C ARG A 362 20.14 1.48 2.73
N ILE A 363 20.64 0.31 2.40
CA ILE A 363 20.87 -0.78 3.35
C ILE A 363 21.89 -0.32 4.38
N LYS A 364 21.56 -0.41 5.67
CA LYS A 364 22.39 0.15 6.76
C LYS A 364 23.33 -0.88 7.39
N THR A 365 23.10 -2.18 7.19
CA THR A 365 23.94 -3.23 7.77
C THR A 365 25.27 -3.38 7.02
N THR A 366 26.31 -3.76 7.76
CA THR A 366 27.62 -4.09 7.21
C THR A 366 27.79 -5.56 6.85
N HIS A 367 26.92 -6.42 7.40
CA HIS A 367 26.95 -7.86 7.12
C HIS A 367 26.04 -8.17 5.93
N LEU A 368 26.64 -8.49 4.80
CA LEU A 368 25.94 -8.90 3.58
C LEU A 368 25.98 -10.41 3.44
N PRO A 369 24.91 -11.05 2.96
CA PRO A 369 24.92 -12.46 2.61
C PRO A 369 25.82 -12.68 1.38
N SER A 370 26.50 -13.84 1.35
CA SER A 370 27.29 -14.28 0.20
C SER A 370 26.43 -14.98 -0.88
N GLU A 371 25.28 -15.47 -0.49
CA GLU A 371 24.36 -16.20 -1.37
C GLU A 371 23.13 -15.33 -1.71
N GLU A 372 22.68 -15.45 -2.95
CA GLU A 372 21.50 -14.75 -3.44
C GLU A 372 20.23 -15.23 -2.70
N ILE A 373 19.45 -14.28 -2.19
CA ILE A 373 18.12 -14.55 -1.63
C ILE A 373 17.12 -14.55 -2.79
N LYS A 374 16.62 -15.73 -3.15
CA LYS A 374 15.70 -15.91 -4.27
C LYS A 374 14.27 -16.01 -3.79
N ILE A 375 13.47 -14.95 -3.98
CA ILE A 375 12.07 -14.89 -3.58
C ILE A 375 11.15 -15.02 -4.79
N ILE A 376 11.54 -14.38 -5.90
CA ILE A 376 10.80 -14.39 -7.17
C ILE A 376 11.77 -14.68 -8.32
N ASP A 377 11.24 -15.23 -9.41
CA ASP A 377 11.94 -15.36 -10.69
C ASP A 377 11.37 -14.35 -11.70
N ILE A 378 12.26 -13.58 -12.34
CA ILE A 378 11.90 -12.68 -13.43
C ILE A 378 12.28 -13.37 -14.75
N GLN A 379 11.35 -13.31 -15.74
CA GLN A 379 11.55 -13.83 -17.09
C GLN A 379 11.99 -12.74 -18.06
#